data_72f7dfa12421729fa50d4173d2c7905e
#
_entry.id   72f7dfa12421729fa50d4173d2c7905e
#
_cell.length_a   1.000
_cell.length_b   1.000
_cell.length_c   1.000
_cell.angle_alpha   90.00
_cell.angle_beta   90.00
_cell.angle_gamma   90.00
#
_symmetry.space_group_name_H-M   'P 1'
#
loop_
_entity.id
_entity.type
_entity.pdbx_description
1 polymer ?
#
loop_
_entity_poly.entity_id
_entity_poly.type
_entity_poly.pdbx_seq_one_letter_code
_entity_poly.pdbx_strand_id
1 'polypeptide(L)'
;MQLLNIDKLKKYYNDRLVLDIDKFEILEDEKIGLVGANGAGKTTLIKALIGKIEIDEGQIYLTNSYSYITQNENLDIESGNSKIKSMLNAPDKYEEHLSGGEKVKLKIATALKEQKKLVIADEPTSNLDQKSISILEEMLKKHKGSLLLVSHDRDFLDALCNKIVELEDGKIKIYNGNYTTYLKIKEEERNRQEFEYEQFVSEKKRLEAAKIQKMNLSNGIRKTPKRMGNSEARLHKMGGQKGKKNLDGNAKAIQSRIDKLEIKERPKSINPIKIHIKDGKLIPPFAINIYLFIVKLNGSW
;
A
#
# COMPACT_ATOMS: atom_id res chain seq x y z
N MET A 1 13.37 4.82 24.55
CA MET A 1 13.04 6.26 24.48
C MET A 1 12.32 6.53 23.16
N GLN A 2 11.37 7.49 23.13
CA GLN A 2 10.66 7.84 21.89
C GLN A 2 11.50 8.86 21.09
N LEU A 3 11.71 8.56 19.82
CA LEU A 3 12.53 9.40 18.92
C LEU A 3 11.66 10.20 17.94
N LEU A 4 10.52 9.66 17.57
CA LEU A 4 9.53 10.31 16.74
C LEU A 4 8.14 10.02 17.30
N ASN A 5 7.26 11.00 17.28
CA ASN A 5 5.82 10.83 17.52
C ASN A 5 5.02 11.72 16.58
N ILE A 6 4.03 11.13 15.96
CA ILE A 6 2.99 11.81 15.18
C ILE A 6 1.68 11.62 15.90
N ASP A 7 0.91 12.68 16.06
CA ASP A 7 -0.47 12.67 16.57
C ASP A 7 -1.37 13.46 15.63
N LYS A 8 -2.36 12.77 15.04
CA LYS A 8 -3.42 13.30 14.15
C LYS A 8 -2.91 14.19 13.01
N LEU A 9 -1.84 13.76 12.37
CA LEU A 9 -1.23 14.48 11.24
C LEU A 9 -2.14 14.46 10.03
N LYS A 10 -2.50 15.67 9.53
CA LYS A 10 -3.06 15.82 8.19
C LYS A 10 -2.27 16.82 7.37
N LYS A 11 -2.12 16.47 6.08
CA LYS A 11 -1.49 17.32 5.08
C LYS A 11 -2.30 17.33 3.80
N TYR A 12 -2.65 18.53 3.37
CA TYR A 12 -3.34 18.78 2.11
C TYR A 12 -2.40 19.45 1.08
N TYR A 13 -2.61 19.14 -0.17
CA TYR A 13 -2.12 19.94 -1.29
C TYR A 13 -3.35 20.38 -2.10
N ASN A 14 -3.64 21.67 -2.06
CA ASN A 14 -4.92 22.22 -2.48
C ASN A 14 -6.06 21.47 -1.77
N ASP A 15 -7.02 20.90 -2.51
CA ASP A 15 -8.15 20.16 -1.93
C ASP A 15 -7.87 18.66 -1.74
N ARG A 16 -6.64 18.20 -2.07
CA ARG A 16 -6.30 16.78 -1.96
C ARG A 16 -5.63 16.46 -0.62
N LEU A 17 -6.28 15.63 0.18
CA LEU A 17 -5.67 15.02 1.37
C LEU A 17 -4.59 14.03 0.95
N VAL A 18 -3.35 14.26 1.38
CA VAL A 18 -2.18 13.45 1.02
C VAL A 18 -1.71 12.60 2.20
N LEU A 19 -1.81 13.15 3.42
CA LEU A 19 -1.50 12.41 4.65
C LEU A 19 -2.67 12.55 5.63
N ASP A 20 -3.07 11.43 6.23
CA ASP A 20 -4.09 11.29 7.27
C ASP A 20 -3.63 10.21 8.25
N ILE A 21 -2.74 10.59 9.16
CA ILE A 21 -2.06 9.67 10.06
C ILE A 21 -2.49 9.96 11.49
N ASP A 22 -3.30 9.08 12.08
CA ASP A 22 -3.79 9.22 13.45
C ASP A 22 -2.67 9.17 14.47
N LYS A 23 -1.82 8.14 14.38
CA LYS A 23 -0.70 7.95 15.30
C LYS A 23 0.43 7.18 14.64
N PHE A 24 1.66 7.65 14.82
CA PHE A 24 2.86 6.91 14.45
C PHE A 24 4.00 7.28 15.38
N GLU A 25 4.76 6.28 15.81
CA GLU A 25 5.91 6.48 16.70
C GLU A 25 7.10 5.63 16.27
N ILE A 26 8.29 6.16 16.51
CA ILE A 26 9.57 5.43 16.38
C ILE A 26 10.24 5.42 17.74
N LEU A 27 10.54 4.24 18.23
CA LEU A 27 11.28 4.01 19.46
C LEU A 27 12.76 3.76 19.17
N GLU A 28 13.60 3.79 20.21
CA GLU A 28 15.01 3.39 20.08
C GLU A 28 15.13 1.96 19.57
N ASP A 29 16.18 1.70 18.80
CA ASP A 29 16.53 0.40 18.21
C ASP A 29 15.57 -0.15 17.14
N GLU A 30 14.60 0.66 16.68
CA GLU A 30 13.73 0.27 15.59
C GLU A 30 14.34 0.59 14.22
N LYS A 31 14.27 -0.39 13.32
CA LYS A 31 14.69 -0.25 11.92
C LYS A 31 13.49 -0.41 11.01
N ILE A 32 12.97 0.72 10.57
CA ILE A 32 11.68 0.83 9.89
C ILE A 32 11.87 1.11 8.40
N GLY A 33 11.25 0.28 7.56
CA GLY A 33 11.10 0.53 6.14
C GLY A 33 9.76 1.19 5.83
N LEU A 34 9.77 2.39 5.26
CA LEU A 34 8.56 3.08 4.79
C LEU A 34 8.33 2.76 3.32
N VAL A 35 7.25 2.04 3.04
CA VAL A 35 6.89 1.58 1.70
C VAL A 35 5.55 2.14 1.26
N GLY A 36 5.25 2.08 -0.03
CA GLY A 36 3.99 2.54 -0.62
C GLY A 36 4.15 2.85 -2.09
N ALA A 37 3.05 3.01 -2.81
CA ALA A 37 3.05 3.35 -4.22
C ALA A 37 3.74 4.68 -4.52
N ASN A 38 4.18 4.88 -5.78
CA ASN A 38 4.68 6.19 -6.20
C ASN A 38 3.55 7.22 -6.08
N GLY A 39 3.86 8.37 -5.47
CA GLY A 39 2.87 9.40 -5.18
C GLY A 39 1.99 9.15 -3.94
N ALA A 40 2.24 8.10 -3.15
CA ALA A 40 1.50 7.84 -1.91
C ALA A 40 1.77 8.87 -0.78
N GLY A 41 2.81 9.71 -0.93
CA GLY A 41 3.14 10.73 0.07
C GLY A 41 4.37 10.42 0.93
N LYS A 42 5.19 9.40 0.62
CA LYS A 42 6.38 9.03 1.40
C LYS A 42 7.36 10.20 1.60
N THR A 43 7.76 10.85 0.52
CA THR A 43 8.64 12.02 0.59
C THR A 43 7.97 13.22 1.27
N THR A 44 6.65 13.38 1.10
CA THR A 44 5.87 14.39 1.82
C THR A 44 5.90 14.15 3.33
N LEU A 45 5.71 12.89 3.75
CA LEU A 45 5.80 12.50 5.15
C LEU A 45 7.19 12.82 5.72
N ILE A 46 8.27 12.40 5.04
CA ILE A 46 9.64 12.72 5.48
C ILE A 46 9.85 14.21 5.59
N LYS A 47 9.44 15.01 4.60
CA LYS A 47 9.58 16.47 4.63
C LYS A 47 8.81 17.12 5.79
N ALA A 48 7.63 16.60 6.10
CA ALA A 48 6.85 17.04 7.26
C ALA A 48 7.58 16.69 8.58
N LEU A 49 8.12 15.47 8.70
CA LEU A 49 8.87 15.03 9.88
C LEU A 49 10.06 15.92 10.21
N ILE A 50 10.83 16.32 9.20
CA ILE A 50 12.02 17.17 9.37
C ILE A 50 11.71 18.67 9.34
N GLY A 51 10.42 19.06 9.33
CA GLY A 51 10.00 20.46 9.39
C GLY A 51 10.23 21.25 8.09
N LYS A 52 10.43 20.59 6.94
CA LYS A 52 10.61 21.25 5.63
C LYS A 52 9.32 21.69 4.97
N ILE A 53 8.21 21.14 5.38
CA ILE A 53 6.86 21.56 4.98
C ILE A 53 6.01 21.68 6.23
N GLU A 54 5.11 22.66 6.21
CA GLU A 54 4.12 22.83 7.25
C GLU A 54 3.03 21.77 7.14
N ILE A 55 2.54 21.30 8.28
CA ILE A 55 1.39 20.41 8.39
C ILE A 55 0.13 21.26 8.58
N ASP A 56 -1.02 20.73 8.15
CA ASP A 56 -2.26 21.47 8.24
C ASP A 56 -3.01 21.19 9.57
N GLU A 57 -2.90 19.96 10.09
CA GLU A 57 -3.45 19.55 11.39
C GLU A 57 -2.50 18.58 12.09
N GLY A 58 -2.61 18.50 13.41
CA GLY A 58 -1.89 17.54 14.25
C GLY A 58 -0.58 18.06 14.80
N GLN A 59 0.23 17.15 15.30
CA GLN A 59 1.53 17.46 15.91
C GLN A 59 2.59 16.42 15.53
N ILE A 60 3.82 16.88 15.37
CA ILE A 60 4.99 16.06 15.13
C ILE A 60 6.04 16.39 16.19
N TYR A 61 6.52 15.37 16.89
CA TYR A 61 7.72 15.44 17.69
C TYR A 61 8.82 14.64 17.02
N LEU A 62 9.96 15.26 16.78
CA LEU A 62 11.18 14.61 16.29
C LEU A 62 12.34 14.96 17.21
N THR A 63 13.12 13.96 17.62
CA THR A 63 14.35 14.16 18.39
C THR A 63 15.34 15.06 17.65
N ASN A 64 16.06 15.92 18.37
CA ASN A 64 17.13 16.74 17.78
C ASN A 64 18.35 15.91 17.34
N SER A 65 18.44 14.64 17.79
CA SER A 65 19.54 13.73 17.43
C SER A 65 19.17 12.87 16.22
N TYR A 66 18.94 13.51 15.07
CA TYR A 66 18.71 12.80 13.82
C TYR A 66 19.69 13.23 12.72
N SER A 67 19.85 12.41 11.71
CA SER A 67 20.49 12.74 10.45
C SER A 67 19.56 12.39 9.28
N TYR A 68 19.70 13.15 8.19
CA TYR A 68 18.86 12.96 7.00
C TYR A 68 19.72 12.75 5.76
N ILE A 69 19.46 11.67 5.06
CA ILE A 69 20.04 11.34 3.76
C ILE A 69 18.97 11.59 2.71
N THR A 70 19.19 12.54 1.82
CA THR A 70 18.23 12.95 0.79
C THR A 70 18.74 12.66 -0.61
N GLN A 71 17.81 12.28 -1.49
CA GLN A 71 18.12 12.07 -2.91
C GLN A 71 18.41 13.39 -3.65
N ASN A 72 17.54 14.40 -3.48
CA ASN A 72 17.45 15.54 -4.42
C ASN A 72 17.87 16.90 -3.86
N GLU A 73 18.32 17.02 -2.61
CA GLU A 73 18.62 18.30 -2.03
C GLU A 73 20.13 18.56 -1.99
N ASN A 74 20.53 19.77 -2.38
CA ASN A 74 21.86 20.26 -2.11
C ASN A 74 21.90 20.62 -0.62
N LEU A 75 22.46 19.74 0.19
CA LEU A 75 22.80 20.05 1.56
C LEU A 75 24.11 20.89 1.53
N ASP A 76 24.27 21.80 2.49
CA ASP A 76 25.59 22.34 2.80
C ASP A 76 26.47 21.17 3.24
N ILE A 77 27.18 20.62 2.28
CA ILE A 77 27.98 19.42 2.47
C ILE A 77 29.32 19.90 3.08
N GLU A 78 29.29 20.11 4.39
CA GLU A 78 30.49 20.22 5.17
C GLU A 78 31.31 18.92 5.07
N SER A 79 32.61 19.02 5.38
CA SER A 79 33.54 17.89 5.34
C SER A 79 32.98 16.64 6.04
N GLY A 80 32.52 15.63 5.28
CA GLY A 80 32.07 14.35 5.80
C GLY A 80 33.19 13.56 6.50
N ASN A 81 32.82 12.48 7.19
CA ASN A 81 33.79 11.61 7.85
C ASN A 81 34.76 11.00 6.84
N SER A 82 36.07 11.30 6.96
CA SER A 82 37.12 10.84 6.04
C SER A 82 37.17 9.32 5.89
N LYS A 83 36.93 8.56 6.97
CA LYS A 83 36.86 7.09 6.93
C LYS A 83 35.71 6.60 6.09
N ILE A 84 34.53 7.20 6.24
CA ILE A 84 33.33 6.83 5.47
C ILE A 84 33.51 7.20 4.00
N LYS A 85 34.10 8.39 3.72
CA LYS A 85 34.46 8.82 2.37
C LYS A 85 35.35 7.79 1.67
N SER A 86 36.45 7.39 2.36
CA SER A 86 37.38 6.39 1.85
C SER A 86 36.67 5.04 1.56
N MET A 87 35.81 4.57 2.46
CA MET A 87 35.08 3.32 2.28
C MET A 87 34.13 3.34 1.06
N LEU A 88 33.48 4.46 0.83
CA LEU A 88 32.54 4.66 -0.28
C LEU A 88 33.21 5.14 -1.57
N ASN A 89 34.51 5.40 -1.57
CA ASN A 89 35.20 6.13 -2.64
C ASN A 89 34.45 7.44 -2.97
N ALA A 90 34.07 8.18 -1.94
CA ALA A 90 33.41 9.47 -2.09
C ALA A 90 34.42 10.59 -2.29
N PRO A 91 34.08 11.63 -3.06
CA PRO A 91 34.99 12.78 -3.24
C PRO A 91 35.20 13.55 -1.93
N ASP A 92 36.33 14.28 -1.83
CA ASP A 92 36.67 15.04 -0.63
C ASP A 92 35.78 16.25 -0.43
N LYS A 93 35.36 16.89 -1.51
CA LYS A 93 34.56 18.12 -1.49
C LYS A 93 33.38 17.99 -2.46
N TYR A 94 32.32 18.74 -2.18
CA TYR A 94 31.22 18.89 -3.11
C TYR A 94 31.62 19.83 -4.25
N GLU A 95 31.35 19.38 -5.46
CA GLU A 95 31.53 20.14 -6.70
C GLU A 95 30.32 19.93 -7.58
N GLU A 96 29.93 20.95 -8.35
CA GLU A 96 28.71 20.88 -9.18
C GLU A 96 28.76 19.79 -10.26
N HIS A 97 29.97 19.53 -10.77
CA HIS A 97 30.18 18.54 -11.84
C HIS A 97 30.24 17.09 -11.37
N LEU A 98 30.09 16.80 -10.06
CA LEU A 98 30.04 15.45 -9.55
C LEU A 98 28.87 14.67 -10.11
N SER A 99 29.11 13.39 -10.41
CA SER A 99 28.05 12.45 -10.80
C SER A 99 27.00 12.31 -9.70
N GLY A 100 25.79 11.90 -10.07
CA GLY A 100 24.71 11.64 -9.09
C GLY A 100 25.13 10.69 -7.98
N GLY A 101 25.87 9.62 -8.32
CA GLY A 101 26.38 8.64 -7.36
C GLY A 101 27.41 9.24 -6.39
N GLU A 102 28.34 10.05 -6.86
CA GLU A 102 29.33 10.72 -6.01
C GLU A 102 28.67 11.70 -5.04
N LYS A 103 27.66 12.45 -5.50
CA LYS A 103 26.86 13.33 -4.65
C LYS A 103 26.15 12.55 -3.53
N VAL A 104 25.57 11.39 -3.85
CA VAL A 104 24.91 10.53 -2.84
C VAL A 104 25.93 9.96 -1.85
N LYS A 105 27.08 9.47 -2.31
CA LYS A 105 28.17 8.98 -1.43
C LYS A 105 28.64 10.04 -0.44
N LEU A 106 28.78 11.27 -0.90
CA LEU A 106 29.17 12.39 -0.05
C LEU A 106 28.10 12.76 0.97
N LYS A 107 26.83 12.77 0.58
CA LYS A 107 25.69 12.97 1.49
C LYS A 107 25.64 11.91 2.58
N ILE A 108 25.84 10.64 2.23
CA ILE A 108 25.91 9.53 3.19
C ILE A 108 27.06 9.74 4.18
N ALA A 109 28.26 10.08 3.68
CA ALA A 109 29.43 10.32 4.52
C ALA A 109 29.23 11.49 5.48
N THR A 110 28.47 12.50 5.09
CA THR A 110 28.12 13.65 5.92
C THR A 110 27.06 13.29 6.96
N ALA A 111 25.98 12.61 6.54
CA ALA A 111 24.88 12.23 7.42
C ALA A 111 25.30 11.22 8.51
N LEU A 112 26.20 10.31 8.19
CA LEU A 112 26.73 9.30 9.12
C LEU A 112 28.04 9.75 9.83
N LYS A 113 28.43 11.02 9.70
CA LYS A 113 29.62 11.57 10.39
C LYS A 113 29.54 11.38 11.90
N GLU A 114 28.38 11.62 12.46
CA GLU A 114 28.06 11.46 13.88
C GLU A 114 27.10 10.30 14.09
N GLN A 115 27.23 9.62 15.23
CA GLN A 115 26.26 8.61 15.63
C GLN A 115 24.99 9.27 16.17
N LYS A 116 24.06 9.60 15.28
CA LYS A 116 22.74 10.13 15.66
C LYS A 116 21.83 9.02 16.13
N LYS A 117 20.86 9.34 17.00
CA LYS A 117 19.90 8.37 17.49
C LYS A 117 18.92 7.87 16.41
N LEU A 118 18.64 8.70 15.40
CA LEU A 118 17.76 8.37 14.29
C LEU A 118 18.40 8.76 12.96
N VAL A 119 18.45 7.83 12.02
CA VAL A 119 18.80 8.08 10.62
C VAL A 119 17.55 8.00 9.78
N ILE A 120 17.22 9.08 9.09
CA ILE A 120 16.13 9.13 8.10
C ILE A 120 16.78 9.13 6.72
N ALA A 121 16.40 8.18 5.85
CA ALA A 121 16.98 8.08 4.52
C ALA A 121 15.88 7.92 3.47
N ASP A 122 15.88 8.83 2.49
CA ASP A 122 14.95 8.83 1.35
C ASP A 122 15.70 8.41 0.09
N GLU A 123 15.48 7.16 -0.36
CA GLU A 123 16.12 6.51 -1.51
C GLU A 123 17.65 6.53 -1.49
N PRO A 124 18.32 6.10 -0.40
CA PRO A 124 19.77 6.21 -0.25
C PRO A 124 20.56 5.31 -1.21
N THR A 125 19.92 4.31 -1.81
CA THR A 125 20.54 3.37 -2.78
C THR A 125 20.49 3.90 -4.21
N SER A 126 19.73 4.94 -4.48
CA SER A 126 19.60 5.52 -5.82
C SER A 126 20.94 6.05 -6.33
N ASN A 127 21.24 5.76 -7.59
CA ASN A 127 22.50 6.15 -8.27
C ASN A 127 23.78 5.59 -7.62
N LEU A 128 23.70 4.59 -6.74
CA LEU A 128 24.85 3.88 -6.20
C LEU A 128 25.13 2.61 -6.98
N ASP A 129 26.42 2.28 -7.12
CA ASP A 129 26.85 0.97 -7.59
C ASP A 129 26.65 -0.11 -6.51
N GLN A 130 26.57 -1.37 -6.92
CA GLN A 130 26.32 -2.51 -6.04
C GLN A 130 27.30 -2.60 -4.86
N LYS A 131 28.57 -2.27 -5.11
CA LYS A 131 29.60 -2.25 -4.06
C LYS A 131 29.31 -1.19 -2.99
N SER A 132 28.92 0.01 -3.41
CA SER A 132 28.55 1.09 -2.49
C SER A 132 27.29 0.79 -1.70
N ILE A 133 26.30 0.12 -2.33
CA ILE A 133 25.10 -0.35 -1.64
C ILE A 133 25.46 -1.34 -0.53
N SER A 134 26.31 -2.34 -0.81
CA SER A 134 26.75 -3.32 0.20
C SER A 134 27.48 -2.66 1.36
N ILE A 135 28.34 -1.66 1.08
CA ILE A 135 29.05 -0.90 2.12
C ILE A 135 28.05 -0.11 2.98
N LEU A 136 27.11 0.58 2.35
CA LEU A 136 26.05 1.32 3.05
C LEU A 136 25.20 0.41 3.95
N GLU A 137 24.82 -0.76 3.42
CA GLU A 137 24.08 -1.78 4.16
C GLU A 137 24.80 -2.21 5.42
N GLU A 138 26.11 -2.54 5.31
CA GLU A 138 26.94 -2.89 6.48
C GLU A 138 27.04 -1.74 7.51
N MET A 139 27.17 -0.50 7.02
CA MET A 139 27.22 0.66 7.90
C MET A 139 25.91 0.84 8.69
N LEU A 140 24.77 0.74 8.02
CA LEU A 140 23.47 0.89 8.64
C LEU A 140 23.11 -0.32 9.53
N LYS A 141 23.59 -1.53 9.22
CA LYS A 141 23.49 -2.69 10.13
C LYS A 141 24.25 -2.45 11.44
N LYS A 142 25.44 -1.88 11.36
CA LYS A 142 26.29 -1.59 12.53
C LYS A 142 25.85 -0.32 13.29
N HIS A 143 24.97 0.49 12.70
CA HIS A 143 24.42 1.65 13.37
C HIS A 143 23.55 1.26 14.55
N LYS A 144 23.91 1.76 15.75
CA LYS A 144 23.20 1.44 17.01
C LYS A 144 21.91 2.23 17.21
N GLY A 145 21.66 3.26 16.39
CA GLY A 145 20.42 4.03 16.44
C GLY A 145 19.30 3.42 15.58
N SER A 146 18.17 4.07 15.64
CA SER A 146 16.99 3.71 14.84
C SER A 146 17.14 4.21 13.40
N LEU A 147 16.42 3.54 12.49
CA LEU A 147 16.40 3.86 11.07
C LEU A 147 14.97 4.07 10.60
N LEU A 148 14.76 5.09 9.75
CA LEU A 148 13.56 5.23 8.92
C LEU A 148 14.02 5.29 7.46
N LEU A 149 13.79 4.22 6.72
CA LEU A 149 14.28 4.04 5.35
C LEU A 149 13.12 4.07 4.36
N VAL A 150 13.22 4.90 3.34
CA VAL A 150 12.43 4.78 2.11
C VAL A 150 13.35 4.21 1.05
N SER A 151 12.99 3.08 0.46
CA SER A 151 13.73 2.49 -0.65
C SER A 151 12.83 1.66 -1.55
N HIS A 152 13.16 1.61 -2.84
CA HIS A 152 12.60 0.67 -3.80
C HIS A 152 13.42 -0.63 -3.89
N ASP A 153 14.59 -0.67 -3.26
CA ASP A 153 15.44 -1.85 -3.18
C ASP A 153 14.92 -2.80 -2.08
N ARG A 154 14.33 -3.90 -2.53
CA ARG A 154 13.70 -4.89 -1.66
C ARG A 154 14.69 -5.64 -0.80
N ASP A 155 15.83 -6.00 -1.38
CA ASP A 155 16.88 -6.75 -0.70
C ASP A 155 17.51 -5.88 0.40
N PHE A 156 17.68 -4.59 0.13
CA PHE A 156 18.17 -3.62 1.10
C PHE A 156 17.22 -3.42 2.28
N LEU A 157 15.90 -3.30 2.02
CA LEU A 157 14.89 -3.22 3.08
C LEU A 157 14.82 -4.52 3.89
N ASP A 158 14.90 -5.67 3.23
CA ASP A 158 14.82 -6.98 3.89
C ASP A 158 16.02 -7.23 4.81
N ALA A 159 17.21 -6.77 4.39
CA ALA A 159 18.45 -6.91 5.16
C ALA A 159 18.53 -5.99 6.38
N LEU A 160 17.85 -4.85 6.38
CA LEU A 160 17.99 -3.80 7.39
C LEU A 160 16.78 -3.66 8.31
N CYS A 161 15.55 -3.81 7.79
CA CYS A 161 14.35 -3.46 8.50
C CYS A 161 13.77 -4.64 9.28
N ASN A 162 13.33 -4.36 10.50
CA ASN A 162 12.60 -5.29 11.36
C ASN A 162 11.12 -4.91 11.51
N LYS A 163 10.72 -3.79 10.92
CA LYS A 163 9.34 -3.30 10.88
C LYS A 163 9.11 -2.60 9.54
N ILE A 164 7.98 -2.86 8.91
CA ILE A 164 7.57 -2.19 7.68
C ILE A 164 6.34 -1.34 7.96
N VAL A 165 6.36 -0.11 7.49
CA VAL A 165 5.25 0.84 7.53
C VAL A 165 4.81 1.10 6.10
N GLU A 166 3.61 0.69 5.77
CA GLU A 166 3.00 0.94 4.46
C GLU A 166 2.18 2.23 4.52
N LEU A 167 2.45 3.13 3.58
CA LEU A 167 1.66 4.33 3.35
C LEU A 167 0.77 4.12 2.13
N GLU A 168 -0.54 4.03 2.36
CA GLU A 168 -1.56 3.85 1.33
C GLU A 168 -2.75 4.79 1.59
N ASP A 169 -3.18 5.52 0.56
CA ASP A 169 -4.31 6.48 0.62
C ASP A 169 -4.18 7.48 1.80
N GLY A 170 -2.95 7.94 2.09
CA GLY A 170 -2.65 8.88 3.17
C GLY A 170 -2.55 8.26 4.56
N LYS A 171 -2.92 7.01 4.73
CA LYS A 171 -2.90 6.29 6.01
C LYS A 171 -1.71 5.36 6.10
N ILE A 172 -1.33 5.05 7.33
CA ILE A 172 -0.24 4.09 7.58
C ILE A 172 -0.80 2.78 8.14
N LYS A 173 -0.14 1.69 7.75
CA LYS A 173 -0.34 0.38 8.33
C LYS A 173 1.02 -0.21 8.69
N ILE A 174 1.12 -0.77 9.90
CA ILE A 174 2.38 -1.27 10.46
C ILE A 174 2.39 -2.79 10.38
N TYR A 175 3.49 -3.34 9.89
CA TYR A 175 3.74 -4.77 9.80
C TYR A 175 5.04 -5.10 10.55
N ASN A 176 4.97 -6.01 11.51
CA ASN A 176 6.14 -6.48 12.22
C ASN A 176 6.86 -7.54 11.39
N GLY A 177 8.15 -7.37 11.21
CA GLY A 177 9.00 -8.24 10.41
C GLY A 177 9.72 -7.50 9.29
N ASN A 178 10.50 -8.24 8.52
CA ASN A 178 11.23 -7.74 7.36
C ASN A 178 10.32 -7.59 6.12
N TYR A 179 10.89 -7.12 5.02
CA TYR A 179 10.13 -6.87 3.78
C TYR A 179 9.50 -8.15 3.20
N THR A 180 10.21 -9.27 3.27
CA THR A 180 9.68 -10.59 2.84
C THR A 180 8.45 -11.00 3.65
N THR A 181 8.46 -10.78 4.96
CA THR A 181 7.32 -11.07 5.85
C THR A 181 6.13 -10.17 5.51
N TYR A 182 6.37 -8.88 5.29
CA TYR A 182 5.35 -7.92 4.84
C TYR A 182 4.67 -8.39 3.55
N LEU A 183 5.44 -8.82 2.54
CA LEU A 183 4.87 -9.30 1.27
C LEU A 183 3.96 -10.50 1.46
N LYS A 184 4.34 -11.47 2.30
CA LYS A 184 3.51 -12.64 2.61
C LYS A 184 2.19 -12.24 3.25
N ILE A 185 2.24 -11.38 4.27
CA ILE A 185 1.02 -10.90 4.95
C ILE A 185 0.12 -10.14 3.96
N LYS A 186 0.69 -9.31 3.11
CA LYS A 186 -0.06 -8.54 2.11
C LYS A 186 -0.74 -9.44 1.07
N GLU A 187 -0.06 -10.51 0.65
CA GLU A 187 -0.63 -11.51 -0.24
C GLU A 187 -1.79 -12.28 0.42
N GLU A 188 -1.63 -12.68 1.67
CA GLU A 188 -2.70 -13.33 2.44
C GLU A 188 -3.91 -12.41 2.64
N GLU A 189 -3.70 -11.14 2.96
CA GLU A 189 -4.76 -10.14 3.07
C GLU A 189 -5.51 -9.97 1.75
N ARG A 190 -4.79 -9.90 0.65
CA ARG A 190 -5.38 -9.79 -0.69
C ARG A 190 -6.21 -11.02 -1.05
N ASN A 191 -5.66 -12.23 -0.84
CA ASN A 191 -6.35 -13.47 -1.12
C ASN A 191 -7.64 -13.59 -0.28
N ARG A 192 -7.60 -13.14 0.98
CA ARG A 192 -8.78 -13.08 1.84
C ARG A 192 -9.83 -12.10 1.29
N GLN A 193 -9.42 -10.90 0.88
CA GLN A 193 -10.34 -9.92 0.30
C GLN A 193 -10.96 -10.42 -1.01
N GLU A 194 -10.19 -11.08 -1.89
CA GLU A 194 -10.71 -11.69 -3.11
C GLU A 194 -11.75 -12.77 -2.79
N PHE A 195 -11.45 -13.67 -1.85
CA PHE A 195 -12.37 -14.71 -1.42
C PHE A 195 -13.66 -14.13 -0.84
N GLU A 196 -13.58 -13.15 0.07
CA GLU A 196 -14.75 -12.49 0.65
C GLU A 196 -15.61 -11.79 -0.42
N TYR A 197 -14.97 -11.15 -1.39
CA TYR A 197 -15.65 -10.52 -2.51
C TYR A 197 -16.37 -11.55 -3.40
N GLU A 198 -15.75 -12.68 -3.74
CA GLU A 198 -16.36 -13.77 -4.50
C GLU A 198 -17.56 -14.37 -3.77
N GLN A 199 -17.44 -14.58 -2.46
CA GLN A 199 -18.55 -15.05 -1.64
C GLN A 199 -19.71 -14.05 -1.66
N PHE A 200 -19.45 -12.77 -1.50
CA PHE A 200 -20.46 -11.71 -1.57
C PHE A 200 -21.16 -11.70 -2.93
N VAL A 201 -20.41 -11.74 -4.04
CA VAL A 201 -20.98 -11.76 -5.40
C VAL A 201 -21.83 -13.00 -5.65
N SER A 202 -21.37 -14.18 -5.21
CA SER A 202 -22.07 -15.45 -5.34
C SER A 202 -23.40 -15.44 -4.56
N GLU A 203 -23.37 -15.02 -3.30
CA GLU A 203 -24.56 -14.96 -2.45
C GLU A 203 -25.57 -13.93 -2.98
N LYS A 204 -25.11 -12.76 -3.42
CA LYS A 204 -25.97 -11.76 -4.04
C LYS A 204 -26.67 -12.30 -5.28
N LYS A 205 -25.94 -12.95 -6.19
CA LYS A 205 -26.52 -13.59 -7.39
C LYS A 205 -27.54 -14.66 -7.03
N ARG A 206 -27.27 -15.51 -6.02
CA ARG A 206 -28.18 -16.54 -5.54
C ARG A 206 -29.49 -15.94 -5.03
N LEU A 207 -29.41 -14.89 -4.23
CA LEU A 207 -30.59 -14.20 -3.69
C LEU A 207 -31.41 -13.50 -4.79
N GLU A 208 -30.73 -12.83 -5.73
CA GLU A 208 -31.40 -12.20 -6.88
C GLU A 208 -32.13 -13.22 -7.74
N ALA A 209 -31.50 -14.35 -8.05
CA ALA A 209 -32.16 -15.44 -8.79
C ALA A 209 -33.37 -15.99 -8.04
N ALA A 210 -33.25 -16.22 -6.73
CA ALA A 210 -34.37 -16.69 -5.90
C ALA A 210 -35.53 -15.67 -5.86
N LYS A 211 -35.22 -14.36 -5.77
CA LYS A 211 -36.21 -13.29 -5.85
C LYS A 211 -36.95 -13.31 -7.19
N ILE A 212 -36.22 -13.37 -8.31
CA ILE A 212 -36.79 -13.41 -9.66
C ILE A 212 -37.72 -14.64 -9.79
N GLN A 213 -37.29 -15.81 -9.33
CA GLN A 213 -38.09 -17.03 -9.35
C GLN A 213 -39.41 -16.85 -8.58
N LYS A 214 -39.37 -16.26 -7.36
CA LYS A 214 -40.59 -16.00 -6.57
C LYS A 214 -41.49 -14.98 -7.26
N MET A 215 -40.97 -13.96 -7.87
CA MET A 215 -41.74 -12.97 -8.64
C MET A 215 -42.39 -13.58 -9.88
N ASN A 216 -41.68 -14.42 -10.63
CA ASN A 216 -42.21 -15.10 -11.81
C ASN A 216 -43.36 -16.05 -11.42
N LEU A 217 -43.20 -16.81 -10.35
CA LEU A 217 -44.28 -17.67 -9.80
C LEU A 217 -45.48 -16.82 -9.36
N SER A 218 -45.27 -15.69 -8.69
CA SER A 218 -46.37 -14.78 -8.30
C SER A 218 -47.09 -14.21 -9.50
N ASN A 219 -46.39 -13.81 -10.56
CA ASN A 219 -46.98 -13.28 -11.80
C ASN A 219 -47.73 -14.34 -12.60
N GLY A 220 -47.32 -15.60 -12.51
CA GLY A 220 -48.01 -16.73 -13.16
C GLY A 220 -49.35 -17.09 -12.55
N ILE A 221 -49.68 -16.61 -11.34
CA ILE A 221 -50.99 -16.86 -10.71
C ILE A 221 -52.07 -16.07 -11.46
N ARG A 222 -52.94 -16.77 -12.17
CA ARG A 222 -54.01 -16.17 -12.95
C ARG A 222 -54.96 -15.36 -12.07
N LYS A 223 -55.33 -14.17 -12.52
CA LYS A 223 -56.44 -13.39 -11.92
C LYS A 223 -57.75 -14.09 -12.16
N THR A 224 -58.66 -14.07 -11.17
CA THR A 224 -60.01 -14.59 -11.30
C THR A 224 -60.72 -14.00 -12.52
N PRO A 225 -61.31 -14.82 -13.45
CA PRO A 225 -62.02 -14.29 -14.60
C PRO A 225 -63.18 -13.39 -14.18
N LYS A 226 -63.43 -12.30 -14.93
CA LYS A 226 -64.48 -11.32 -14.63
C LYS A 226 -65.92 -11.89 -14.69
N ARG A 227 -66.11 -13.07 -15.27
CA ARG A 227 -67.45 -13.73 -15.51
C ARG A 227 -67.66 -14.98 -14.66
N MET A 228 -67.10 -15.14 -13.48
CA MET A 228 -67.40 -16.25 -12.57
C MET A 228 -68.56 -15.93 -11.60
N GLY A 229 -69.37 -16.95 -11.30
CA GLY A 229 -70.42 -16.84 -10.28
C GLY A 229 -69.86 -16.54 -8.89
N ASN A 230 -70.64 -15.86 -8.04
CA ASN A 230 -70.14 -15.32 -6.75
C ASN A 230 -69.53 -16.37 -5.80
N SER A 231 -70.04 -17.62 -5.79
CA SER A 231 -69.54 -18.72 -4.94
C SER A 231 -68.20 -19.29 -5.45
N GLU A 232 -68.06 -19.54 -6.76
CA GLU A 232 -66.84 -20.02 -7.37
C GLU A 232 -65.72 -18.95 -7.38
N ALA A 233 -66.15 -17.71 -7.60
CA ALA A 233 -65.23 -16.58 -7.50
C ALA A 233 -64.64 -16.40 -6.09
N ARG A 234 -65.39 -16.73 -5.01
CA ARG A 234 -64.87 -16.71 -3.62
C ARG A 234 -63.81 -17.80 -3.39
N LEU A 235 -64.05 -19.03 -3.84
CA LEU A 235 -63.11 -20.15 -3.73
C LEU A 235 -61.79 -19.85 -4.49
N HIS A 236 -61.89 -19.35 -5.73
CA HIS A 236 -60.73 -18.96 -6.52
C HIS A 236 -59.96 -17.79 -5.93
N LYS A 237 -60.65 -16.78 -5.36
CA LYS A 237 -60.00 -15.65 -4.68
C LYS A 237 -59.27 -16.10 -3.43
N MET A 238 -59.84 -17.02 -2.60
CA MET A 238 -59.18 -17.41 -1.34
C MET A 238 -57.90 -18.22 -1.56
N GLY A 239 -57.85 -19.12 -2.56
CA GLY A 239 -56.65 -19.94 -2.82
C GLY A 239 -55.54 -19.17 -3.55
N GLY A 240 -55.88 -18.54 -4.67
CA GLY A 240 -54.88 -17.86 -5.52
C GLY A 240 -54.28 -16.56 -4.90
N GLN A 241 -55.13 -15.74 -4.27
CA GLN A 241 -54.66 -14.48 -3.67
C GLN A 241 -53.79 -14.68 -2.45
N LYS A 242 -54.07 -15.70 -1.61
CA LYS A 242 -53.25 -16.05 -0.44
C LYS A 242 -51.86 -16.54 -0.89
N GLY A 243 -51.82 -17.41 -1.93
CA GLY A 243 -50.57 -17.88 -2.52
C GLY A 243 -49.73 -16.72 -3.12
N LYS A 244 -50.38 -15.82 -3.86
CA LYS A 244 -49.72 -14.64 -4.42
C LYS A 244 -49.12 -13.73 -3.34
N LYS A 245 -49.93 -13.40 -2.30
CA LYS A 245 -49.47 -12.57 -1.17
C LYS A 245 -48.27 -13.19 -0.45
N ASN A 246 -48.23 -14.51 -0.28
CA ASN A 246 -47.10 -15.21 0.33
C ASN A 246 -45.85 -15.15 -0.56
N LEU A 247 -45.98 -15.33 -1.88
CA LEU A 247 -44.85 -15.23 -2.82
C LEU A 247 -44.28 -13.79 -2.88
N ASP A 248 -45.14 -12.77 -2.92
CA ASP A 248 -44.73 -11.37 -2.88
C ASP A 248 -44.05 -11.02 -1.54
N GLY A 249 -44.58 -11.54 -0.42
CA GLY A 249 -43.95 -11.40 0.91
C GLY A 249 -42.56 -12.03 0.95
N ASN A 250 -42.41 -13.24 0.40
CA ASN A 250 -41.12 -13.91 0.32
C ASN A 250 -40.14 -13.15 -0.59
N ALA A 251 -40.57 -12.60 -1.72
CA ALA A 251 -39.73 -11.78 -2.60
C ALA A 251 -39.26 -10.50 -1.89
N LYS A 252 -40.15 -9.85 -1.11
CA LYS A 252 -39.76 -8.69 -0.28
C LYS A 252 -38.77 -9.06 0.81
N ALA A 253 -38.96 -10.21 1.48
CA ALA A 253 -38.01 -10.68 2.50
C ALA A 253 -36.61 -10.97 1.90
N ILE A 254 -36.56 -11.54 0.69
CA ILE A 254 -35.30 -11.75 -0.03
C ILE A 254 -34.67 -10.41 -0.38
N GLN A 255 -35.43 -9.42 -0.86
CA GLN A 255 -34.93 -8.09 -1.13
C GLN A 255 -34.30 -7.45 0.13
N SER A 256 -34.99 -7.52 1.26
CA SER A 256 -34.46 -7.02 2.54
C SER A 256 -33.17 -7.73 2.99
N ARG A 257 -32.99 -9.01 2.60
CA ARG A 257 -31.71 -9.71 2.84
C ARG A 257 -30.59 -9.19 1.93
N ILE A 258 -30.91 -8.93 0.64
CA ILE A 258 -29.95 -8.32 -0.30
C ILE A 258 -29.52 -6.94 0.20
N ASP A 259 -30.47 -6.12 0.66
CA ASP A 259 -30.20 -4.76 1.16
C ASP A 259 -29.36 -4.75 2.46
N LYS A 260 -29.39 -5.84 3.22
CA LYS A 260 -28.60 -6.05 4.44
C LYS A 260 -27.26 -6.72 4.21
N LEU A 261 -26.98 -7.21 2.99
CA LEU A 261 -25.66 -7.75 2.69
C LEU A 261 -24.61 -6.65 2.81
N GLU A 262 -23.60 -6.89 3.63
CA GLU A 262 -22.45 -6.01 3.74
C GLU A 262 -21.75 -5.93 2.38
N ILE A 263 -21.66 -4.72 1.84
CA ILE A 263 -21.02 -4.49 0.54
C ILE A 263 -19.52 -4.70 0.71
N LYS A 264 -18.99 -5.71 0.01
CA LYS A 264 -17.55 -5.93 -0.06
C LYS A 264 -17.01 -5.25 -1.33
N GLU A 265 -15.97 -4.44 -1.15
CA GLU A 265 -15.29 -3.80 -2.28
C GLU A 265 -14.38 -4.81 -3.00
N ARG A 266 -14.32 -4.70 -4.30
CA ARG A 266 -13.38 -5.51 -5.08
C ARG A 266 -11.96 -5.06 -4.75
N PRO A 267 -11.02 -5.99 -4.44
CA PRO A 267 -9.61 -5.65 -4.25
C PRO A 267 -9.08 -4.87 -5.44
N LYS A 268 -8.26 -3.84 -5.17
CA LYS A 268 -7.61 -3.04 -6.23
C LYS A 268 -6.79 -3.99 -7.11
N SER A 269 -7.13 -4.10 -8.40
CA SER A 269 -6.34 -4.90 -9.34
C SER A 269 -4.97 -4.23 -9.54
N ILE A 270 -3.90 -4.99 -9.37
CA ILE A 270 -2.59 -4.56 -9.90
C ILE A 270 -2.74 -4.64 -11.41
N ASN A 271 -2.88 -3.50 -12.08
CA ASN A 271 -2.88 -3.49 -13.54
C ASN A 271 -1.54 -4.05 -14.01
N PRO A 272 -1.52 -5.19 -14.71
CA PRO A 272 -0.27 -5.68 -15.27
C PRO A 272 0.24 -4.61 -16.24
N ILE A 273 1.49 -4.22 -16.07
CA ILE A 273 2.15 -3.31 -17.01
C ILE A 273 2.12 -3.99 -18.36
N LYS A 274 1.33 -3.44 -19.31
CA LYS A 274 1.33 -3.91 -20.69
C LYS A 274 2.60 -3.40 -21.36
N ILE A 275 3.63 -4.23 -21.42
CA ILE A 275 4.85 -3.92 -22.16
C ILE A 275 4.56 -4.21 -23.63
N HIS A 276 4.44 -3.16 -24.44
CA HIS A 276 4.41 -3.29 -25.89
C HIS A 276 5.85 -3.44 -26.41
N ILE A 277 6.23 -4.66 -26.77
CA ILE A 277 7.49 -4.90 -27.46
C ILE A 277 7.27 -4.56 -28.94
N LYS A 278 8.22 -3.85 -29.56
CA LYS A 278 8.14 -3.30 -30.94
C LYS A 278 7.82 -4.31 -32.05
N ASP A 279 7.89 -5.60 -31.78
CA ASP A 279 7.66 -6.68 -32.75
C ASP A 279 6.22 -7.24 -32.76
N GLY A 280 5.27 -6.54 -32.14
CA GLY A 280 3.84 -6.81 -32.31
C GLY A 280 3.29 -8.11 -31.71
N LYS A 281 4.05 -8.86 -30.92
CA LYS A 281 3.55 -10.05 -30.23
C LYS A 281 3.27 -9.73 -28.77
N LEU A 282 2.03 -9.86 -28.36
CA LEU A 282 1.60 -9.79 -26.96
C LEU A 282 2.14 -11.03 -26.22
N ILE A 283 3.04 -10.83 -25.27
CA ILE A 283 3.47 -11.90 -24.37
C ILE A 283 2.40 -12.00 -23.26
N PRO A 284 1.80 -13.17 -23.03
CA PRO A 284 0.84 -13.35 -21.94
C PRO A 284 1.52 -13.08 -20.58
N PRO A 285 0.77 -12.59 -19.58
CA PRO A 285 1.32 -12.19 -18.26
C PRO A 285 2.15 -13.25 -17.56
N PHE A 286 1.88 -14.53 -17.81
CA PHE A 286 2.63 -15.67 -17.28
C PHE A 286 4.03 -15.83 -17.88
N ALA A 287 4.24 -15.42 -19.14
CA ALA A 287 5.53 -15.52 -19.80
C ALA A 287 6.54 -14.48 -19.29
N ILE A 288 6.05 -13.32 -18.81
CA ILE A 288 6.91 -12.26 -18.27
C ILE A 288 7.57 -12.71 -16.97
N ASN A 289 6.83 -13.41 -16.10
CA ASN A 289 7.39 -13.95 -14.87
C ASN A 289 8.44 -15.04 -15.11
N ILE A 290 8.25 -15.88 -16.14
CA ILE A 290 9.22 -16.92 -16.54
C ILE A 290 10.46 -16.28 -17.16
N TYR A 291 10.30 -15.24 -17.98
CA TYR A 291 11.43 -14.55 -18.62
C TYR A 291 12.32 -13.82 -17.62
N LEU A 292 11.71 -13.14 -16.64
CA LEU A 292 12.44 -12.53 -15.51
C LEU A 292 13.13 -13.56 -14.64
N PHE A 293 12.52 -14.75 -14.46
CA PHE A 293 13.12 -15.84 -13.70
C PHE A 293 14.30 -16.49 -14.47
N ILE A 294 14.19 -16.67 -15.80
CA ILE A 294 15.24 -17.23 -16.64
C ILE A 294 16.41 -16.24 -16.79
N VAL A 295 16.17 -14.95 -16.93
CA VAL A 295 17.23 -13.92 -16.96
C VAL A 295 17.97 -13.84 -15.62
N LYS A 296 17.28 -14.11 -14.50
CA LYS A 296 17.90 -14.16 -13.16
C LYS A 296 18.69 -15.46 -12.91
N LEU A 297 18.35 -16.57 -13.58
CA LEU A 297 19.04 -17.86 -13.48
C LEU A 297 20.26 -17.97 -14.42
N ASN A 298 20.25 -17.27 -15.53
CA ASN A 298 21.36 -17.32 -16.51
C ASN A 298 22.42 -16.24 -16.29
N GLY A 299 22.49 -15.62 -15.11
CA GLY A 299 23.57 -14.81 -14.51
C GLY A 299 24.79 -14.48 -15.36
N SER A 300 24.60 -13.98 -16.56
CA SER A 300 25.67 -13.47 -17.39
C SER A 300 25.13 -12.31 -18.23
N TRP A 301 25.42 -11.15 -17.73
CA TRP A 301 25.96 -9.97 -18.47
C TRP A 301 26.31 -8.89 -17.47
#